data_b4d86d66b797abbe8e48ae436e6d61d5
#
_entry.id   b4d86d66b797abbe8e48ae436e6d61d5
#
_cell.length_a   1.000
_cell.length_b   1.000
_cell.length_c   1.000
_cell.angle_alpha   90.00
_cell.angle_beta   90.00
_cell.angle_gamma   90.00
#
_symmetry.space_group_name_H-M   'P 1'
#
loop_
_entity.id
_entity.type
_entity.pdbx_description
1 polymer ?
#
loop_
_entity_poly.entity_id
_entity_poly.type
_entity_poly.pdbx_seq_one_letter_code
_entity_poly.pdbx_strand_id
1 'polypeptide(L)'
;AVVELHTGAYCDYFYETKHAQCEAEFENLKNMCGYAHSIGLEVHAGHGLTYETVKPIAAFSELKELNIGHFLISDAIFNGLGTSIKKMKKYIEEARAS
;
A
#
# COMPACT_ATOMS: atom_id res chain seq x y z
N ALA A 1 11.16 -9.27 14.57
CA ALA A 1 11.53 -9.24 13.15
C ALA A 1 10.48 -8.50 12.32
N VAL A 2 10.89 -8.01 11.18
CA VAL A 2 10.05 -7.25 10.25
C VAL A 2 9.95 -8.02 8.94
N VAL A 3 8.76 -8.05 8.37
CA VAL A 3 8.54 -8.58 7.01
C VAL A 3 7.89 -7.49 6.15
N GLU A 4 8.32 -7.38 4.91
CA GLU A 4 7.72 -6.45 3.95
C GLU A 4 6.96 -7.21 2.87
N LEU A 5 5.69 -6.87 2.70
CA LEU A 5 4.87 -7.39 1.62
C LEU A 5 5.11 -6.54 0.38
N HIS A 6 5.42 -7.20 -0.73
CA HIS A 6 5.69 -6.51 -2.00
C HIS A 6 4.37 -6.30 -2.76
N THR A 7 3.97 -5.05 -2.94
CA THR A 7 2.68 -4.71 -3.55
C THR A 7 2.76 -4.40 -5.05
N GLY A 8 3.90 -4.65 -5.68
CA GLY A 8 4.11 -4.34 -7.09
C GLY A 8 3.14 -5.03 -8.03
N ALA A 9 2.97 -6.35 -7.88
CA ALA A 9 2.07 -7.12 -8.74
C ALA A 9 0.62 -6.64 -8.62
N TYR A 10 0.16 -6.37 -7.40
CA TYR A 10 -1.17 -5.80 -7.14
C TYR A 10 -1.36 -4.49 -7.89
N CYS A 11 -0.40 -3.58 -7.80
CA CYS A 11 -0.46 -2.28 -8.47
C CYS A 11 -0.42 -2.42 -9.99
N ASP A 12 0.44 -3.31 -10.51
CA ASP A 12 0.52 -3.57 -11.94
C ASP A 12 -0.81 -4.08 -12.49
N TYR A 13 -1.43 -5.04 -11.81
CA TYR A 13 -2.74 -5.56 -12.22
C TYR A 13 -3.82 -4.49 -12.17
N PHE A 14 -3.77 -3.60 -11.19
CA PHE A 14 -4.72 -2.49 -11.08
C PHE A 14 -4.65 -1.59 -12.32
N TYR A 15 -3.44 -1.17 -12.72
CA TYR A 15 -3.26 -0.28 -13.85
C TYR A 15 -3.43 -0.96 -15.21
N GLU A 16 -3.23 -2.26 -15.28
CA GLU A 16 -3.49 -3.06 -16.49
C GLU A 16 -4.97 -3.45 -16.63
N THR A 17 -5.82 -3.01 -15.72
CA THR A 17 -7.24 -3.35 -15.66
C THR A 17 -7.53 -4.85 -15.60
N LYS A 18 -6.61 -5.62 -15.02
CA LYS A 18 -6.76 -7.07 -14.80
C LYS A 18 -7.44 -7.30 -13.46
N HIS A 19 -8.75 -7.06 -13.40
CA HIS A 19 -9.51 -7.02 -12.15
C HIS A 19 -9.46 -8.34 -11.36
N ALA A 20 -9.60 -9.47 -12.03
CA ALA A 20 -9.58 -10.77 -11.36
C ALA A 20 -8.22 -11.05 -10.72
N GLN A 21 -7.13 -10.77 -11.43
CA GLN A 21 -5.78 -10.94 -10.93
C GLN A 21 -5.49 -9.94 -9.80
N CYS A 22 -5.97 -8.71 -9.93
CA CYS A 22 -5.81 -7.69 -8.90
C CYS A 22 -6.49 -8.10 -7.60
N GLU A 23 -7.73 -8.59 -7.67
CA GLU A 23 -8.46 -9.07 -6.50
C GLU A 23 -7.77 -10.28 -5.86
N ALA A 24 -7.31 -11.23 -6.67
CA ALA A 24 -6.61 -12.41 -6.16
C ALA A 24 -5.33 -12.02 -5.43
N GLU A 25 -4.56 -11.10 -5.99
CA GLU A 25 -3.33 -10.61 -5.36
C GLU A 25 -3.62 -9.83 -4.09
N PHE A 26 -4.68 -9.00 -4.10
CA PHE A 26 -5.11 -8.26 -2.92
C PHE A 26 -5.46 -9.22 -1.76
N GLU A 27 -6.25 -10.26 -2.04
CA GLU A 27 -6.60 -11.26 -1.03
C GLU A 27 -5.39 -12.01 -0.52
N ASN A 28 -4.44 -12.32 -1.40
CA ASN A 28 -3.18 -12.95 -1.03
C ASN A 28 -2.38 -12.06 -0.07
N LEU A 29 -2.26 -10.77 -0.38
CA LEU A 29 -1.58 -9.81 0.47
C LEU A 29 -2.26 -9.69 1.84
N LYS A 30 -3.59 -9.63 1.84
CA LYS A 30 -4.37 -9.56 3.09
C LYS A 30 -4.13 -10.79 3.96
N ASN A 31 -4.16 -11.97 3.37
CA ASN A 31 -3.94 -13.23 4.08
C ASN A 31 -2.50 -13.32 4.63
N MET A 32 -1.52 -12.92 3.82
CA MET A 32 -0.11 -12.91 4.26
C MET A 32 0.12 -11.91 5.39
N CYS A 33 -0.52 -10.75 5.33
CA CYS A 33 -0.44 -9.74 6.39
C CYS A 33 -0.98 -10.30 7.71
N GLY A 34 -2.15 -10.90 7.68
CA GLY A 34 -2.75 -11.50 8.86
C GLY A 34 -1.91 -12.64 9.44
N TYR A 35 -1.40 -13.52 8.57
CA TYR A 35 -0.56 -14.63 8.99
C TYR A 35 0.74 -14.14 9.64
N ALA A 36 1.44 -13.23 8.99
CA ALA A 36 2.70 -12.69 9.52
C ALA A 36 2.49 -12.03 10.88
N HIS A 37 1.42 -11.26 11.03
CA HIS A 37 1.07 -10.65 12.31
C HIS A 37 0.80 -11.73 13.38
N SER A 38 0.09 -12.78 13.01
CA SER A 38 -0.28 -13.85 13.95
C SER A 38 0.92 -14.60 14.52
N ILE A 39 2.03 -14.65 13.80
CA ILE A 39 3.27 -15.30 14.26
C ILE A 39 4.27 -14.31 14.87
N GLY A 40 3.83 -13.08 15.16
CA GLY A 40 4.62 -12.10 15.90
C GLY A 40 5.54 -11.22 15.07
N LEU A 41 5.36 -11.16 13.75
CA LEU A 41 6.16 -10.30 12.89
C LEU A 41 5.51 -8.92 12.76
N GLU A 42 6.35 -7.89 12.69
CA GLU A 42 5.89 -6.56 12.30
C GLU A 42 5.77 -6.52 10.78
N VAL A 43 4.61 -6.07 10.28
CA VAL A 43 4.31 -6.13 8.85
C VAL A 43 4.39 -4.75 8.23
N HIS A 44 5.21 -4.63 7.20
CA HIS A 44 5.31 -3.46 6.34
C HIS A 44 4.86 -3.85 4.94
N ALA A 45 4.49 -2.87 4.13
CA ALA A 45 4.15 -3.11 2.73
C ALA A 45 4.65 -1.95 1.88
N GLY A 46 4.94 -2.23 0.63
CA GLY A 46 5.42 -1.21 -0.28
C GLY A 46 5.68 -1.72 -1.67
N HIS A 47 6.06 -0.83 -2.53
CA HIS A 47 6.39 -0.98 -3.94
C HIS A 47 5.17 -0.74 -4.83
N GLY A 48 5.27 0.27 -5.65
CA GLY A 48 4.29 0.61 -6.68
C GLY A 48 3.04 1.32 -6.18
N LEU A 49 2.89 1.54 -4.88
CA LEU A 49 1.69 2.18 -4.32
C LEU A 49 1.58 3.64 -4.75
N THR A 50 0.36 4.03 -5.10
CA THR A 50 0.00 5.40 -5.51
C THR A 50 -1.22 5.85 -4.72
N TYR A 51 -1.70 7.07 -4.97
CA TYR A 51 -2.93 7.56 -4.33
C TYR A 51 -4.11 6.61 -4.58
N GLU A 52 -4.20 6.03 -5.79
CA GLU A 52 -5.33 5.19 -6.18
C GLU A 52 -5.28 3.81 -5.54
N THR A 53 -4.08 3.26 -5.33
CA THR A 53 -3.91 1.88 -4.87
C THR A 53 -3.67 1.75 -3.37
N VAL A 54 -3.32 2.84 -2.69
CA VAL A 54 -2.89 2.79 -1.29
C VAL A 54 -4.01 2.49 -0.30
N LYS A 55 -5.23 2.99 -0.53
CA LYS A 55 -6.30 2.89 0.46
C LYS A 55 -6.65 1.45 0.89
N PRO A 56 -6.88 0.52 -0.04
CA PRO A 56 -7.21 -0.85 0.37
C PRO A 56 -6.10 -1.51 1.19
N ILE A 57 -4.84 -1.23 0.83
CA ILE A 57 -3.69 -1.78 1.55
C ILE A 57 -3.54 -1.13 2.93
N ALA A 58 -3.68 0.19 3.01
CA ALA A 58 -3.58 0.93 4.27
C ALA A 58 -4.65 0.52 5.27
N ALA A 59 -5.77 -0.03 4.81
CA ALA A 59 -6.85 -0.49 5.65
C ALA A 59 -6.54 -1.80 6.40
N PHE A 60 -5.47 -2.50 6.06
CA PHE A 60 -5.05 -3.68 6.82
C PHE A 60 -4.65 -3.26 8.23
N SER A 61 -5.42 -3.68 9.24
CA SER A 61 -5.20 -3.24 10.62
C SER A 61 -3.85 -3.69 11.20
N GLU A 62 -3.30 -4.79 10.69
CA GLU A 62 -2.03 -5.36 11.13
C GLU A 62 -0.82 -4.63 10.55
N LEU A 63 -1.02 -3.79 9.54
CA LEU A 63 0.07 -3.11 8.84
C LEU A 63 0.63 -1.96 9.69
N LYS A 64 1.94 -1.92 9.84
CA LYS A 64 2.64 -0.90 10.63
C LYS A 64 3.22 0.23 9.81
N GLU A 65 3.69 -0.06 8.60
CA GLU A 65 4.42 0.92 7.79
C GLU A 65 4.19 0.68 6.31
N LEU A 66 4.11 1.79 5.56
CA LEU A 66 3.99 1.80 4.10
C LEU A 66 5.20 2.50 3.49
N ASN A 67 5.82 1.85 2.50
CA ASN A 67 6.96 2.38 1.77
C ASN A 67 6.52 2.84 0.37
N ILE A 68 6.29 4.13 0.21
CA ILE A 68 5.74 4.74 -1.02
C ILE A 68 6.60 5.87 -1.58
N GLY A 69 7.88 5.91 -1.21
CA GLY A 69 8.77 7.02 -1.57
C GLY A 69 8.94 7.23 -3.06
N HIS A 70 8.98 6.16 -3.85
CA HIS A 70 9.17 6.27 -5.31
C HIS A 70 8.05 7.09 -5.95
N PHE A 71 6.80 6.78 -5.65
CA PHE A 71 5.65 7.53 -6.17
C PHE A 71 5.68 8.98 -5.70
N LEU A 72 5.97 9.21 -4.41
CA LEU A 72 5.99 10.55 -3.84
C LEU A 72 7.06 11.44 -4.50
N ILE A 73 8.22 10.88 -4.81
CA ILE A 73 9.27 11.63 -5.51
C ILE A 73 8.82 11.99 -6.93
N SER A 74 8.21 11.05 -7.66
CA SER A 74 7.71 11.29 -9.00
C SER A 74 6.59 12.34 -9.01
N ASP A 75 5.65 12.24 -8.08
CA ASP A 75 4.55 13.20 -7.94
C ASP A 75 5.05 14.59 -7.57
N ALA A 76 6.10 14.67 -6.75
CA ALA A 76 6.68 15.93 -6.30
C ALA A 76 7.26 16.79 -7.44
N ILE A 77 7.63 16.18 -8.56
CA ILE A 77 8.10 16.92 -9.75
C ILE A 77 7.01 17.88 -10.24
N PHE A 78 5.74 17.49 -10.12
CA PHE A 78 4.61 18.28 -10.59
C PHE A 78 3.93 19.10 -9.50
N ASN A 79 3.86 18.57 -8.27
CA ASN A 79 3.02 19.11 -7.20
C ASN A 79 3.79 19.62 -5.98
N GLY A 80 5.09 19.37 -5.93
CA GLY A 80 5.91 19.70 -4.76
C GLY A 80 5.81 18.60 -3.68
N LEU A 81 6.94 18.35 -3.01
CA LEU A 81 7.04 17.24 -2.07
C LEU A 81 6.10 17.39 -0.87
N GLY A 82 6.01 18.59 -0.30
CA GLY A 82 5.13 18.83 0.84
C GLY A 82 3.66 18.53 0.54
N THR A 83 3.19 18.95 -0.64
CA THR A 83 1.81 18.69 -1.10
C THR A 83 1.57 17.21 -1.30
N SER A 84 2.50 16.51 -1.95
CA SER A 84 2.39 15.06 -2.19
C SER A 84 2.32 14.26 -0.89
N ILE A 85 3.15 14.61 0.08
CA ILE A 85 3.16 13.94 1.38
C ILE A 85 1.84 14.18 2.12
N LYS A 86 1.34 15.40 2.15
CA LYS A 86 0.06 15.72 2.81
C LYS A 86 -1.09 14.96 2.19
N LYS A 87 -1.15 14.91 0.87
CA LYS A 87 -2.19 14.20 0.14
C LYS A 87 -2.16 12.70 0.44
N MET A 88 -0.98 12.09 0.41
CA MET A 88 -0.83 10.67 0.72
C MET A 88 -1.23 10.37 2.16
N LYS A 89 -0.81 11.17 3.11
CA LYS A 89 -1.19 11.01 4.52
C LYS A 89 -2.70 11.07 4.70
N LYS A 90 -3.37 11.98 4.00
CA LYS A 90 -4.82 12.10 4.05
C LYS A 90 -5.50 10.81 3.60
N TYR A 91 -5.08 10.23 2.48
CA TYR A 91 -5.65 8.98 1.99
C TYR A 91 -5.43 7.82 2.96
N ILE A 92 -4.25 7.74 3.56
CA ILE A 92 -3.95 6.71 4.55
C ILE A 92 -4.82 6.88 5.79
N GLU A 93 -4.96 8.09 6.29
CA GLU A 93 -5.81 8.38 7.46
C GLU A 93 -7.27 8.03 7.19
N GLU A 94 -7.79 8.38 6.01
CA GLU A 94 -9.15 8.03 5.62
C GLU A 94 -9.36 6.52 5.58
N ALA A 95 -8.40 5.78 5.07
CA ALA A 95 -8.47 4.32 5.02
C ALA A 95 -8.45 3.70 6.42
N ARG A 96 -7.62 4.24 7.32
CA ARG A 96 -7.47 3.71 8.68
C ARG A 96 -8.66 4.08 9.58
N ALA A 97 -9.37 5.13 9.25
CA ALA A 97 -10.55 5.57 10.03
C ALA A 97 -11.83 4.80 9.69
N SER A 98 -11.83 4.06 8.59
CA SER A 98 -13.01 3.32 8.11
C SER A 98 -13.30 2.07 8.92
#